data_244a47a005e9969ba04ee5d7a78d9011
#
_entry.id   244a47a005e9969ba04ee5d7a78d9011
#
_cell.length_a   1.000
_cell.length_b   1.000
_cell.length_c   1.000
_cell.angle_alpha   90.00
_cell.angle_beta   90.00
_cell.angle_gamma   90.00
#
_symmetry.space_group_name_H-M   'P 1'
#
loop_
_entity.id
_entity.type
_entity.pdbx_description
1 polymer ?
#
loop_
_entity_poly.entity_id
_entity_poly.type
_entity_poly.pdbx_seq_one_letter_code
_entity_poly.pdbx_strand_id
1 'polypeptide(L)'
;MADLKNRFDFVYLFDVQDGNPNGDPDAGNLPRVDSETGMGLVTDICLKRKVRNYVQIAKIGETNNDILVKSKEISGQEVFINGEIRKMYKEELGLDLKVKEKAPADIVTAGREAMCKRFYDVRTFGAVLSTGSNAGQVRGAVQMTFARSIDPIITAEHALTVCAARDEEKSYDSQVGIQGRKATVPYGLYVCHGFISANLAKQTGFSEEDLELFFDALKNMFDVDRSAARGLMSAQKLIVFKHDSVLGNAPANKLFDLVKIKKNTDVPRSFGDYEVTVPSQEEVDKIYPGVTVEELI
;
A
#
# COMPACT_ATOMS: atom_id res chain seq x y z
N MET A 1 12.83 -9.72 18.25
CA MET A 1 12.71 -8.68 17.22
C MET A 1 13.40 -7.43 17.73
N ALA A 2 14.26 -6.82 16.92
CA ALA A 2 14.96 -5.60 17.30
C ALA A 2 14.02 -4.39 17.15
N ASP A 3 14.04 -3.50 18.17
CA ASP A 3 13.21 -2.28 18.12
C ASP A 3 13.73 -1.32 17.05
N LEU A 4 12.83 -0.78 16.26
CA LEU A 4 13.16 0.26 15.29
C LEU A 4 13.53 1.56 16.02
N LYS A 5 14.79 2.01 15.86
CA LYS A 5 15.34 3.17 16.60
C LYS A 5 15.38 4.45 15.78
N ASN A 6 15.27 4.34 14.47
CA ASN A 6 15.46 5.42 13.53
C ASN A 6 14.15 5.81 12.83
N ARG A 7 14.00 7.10 12.50
CA ARG A 7 12.99 7.54 11.56
C ARG A 7 13.48 7.28 10.14
N PHE A 8 12.54 6.92 9.25
CA PHE A 8 12.80 6.80 7.81
C PHE A 8 11.75 7.59 7.03
N ASP A 9 12.21 8.26 5.99
CA ASP A 9 11.36 8.83 4.96
C ASP A 9 11.74 8.18 3.62
N PHE A 10 10.80 8.01 2.70
CA PHE A 10 11.12 7.40 1.41
C PHE A 10 10.34 7.98 0.25
N VAL A 11 10.96 7.91 -0.94
CA VAL A 11 10.36 8.19 -2.23
C VAL A 11 10.24 6.88 -2.98
N TYR A 12 9.03 6.54 -3.42
CA TYR A 12 8.75 5.33 -4.17
C TYR A 12 8.19 5.67 -5.54
N LEU A 13 8.89 5.22 -6.59
CA LEU A 13 8.50 5.36 -7.97
C LEU A 13 8.05 4.01 -8.51
N PHE A 14 6.92 4.01 -9.18
CA PHE A 14 6.40 2.87 -9.92
C PHE A 14 5.70 3.34 -11.18
N ASP A 15 5.63 2.48 -12.18
CA ASP A 15 4.94 2.80 -13.42
C ASP A 15 3.79 1.84 -13.72
N VAL A 16 2.98 2.24 -14.68
CA VAL A 16 1.93 1.43 -15.28
C VAL A 16 2.00 1.57 -16.80
N GLN A 17 1.88 0.44 -17.48
CA GLN A 17 1.73 0.36 -18.93
C GLN A 17 0.48 -0.44 -19.26
N ASP A 18 -0.38 0.12 -20.12
CA ASP A 18 -1.63 -0.49 -20.62
C ASP A 18 -2.54 -1.05 -19.52
N GLY A 19 -2.59 -0.36 -18.37
CA GLY A 19 -3.31 -0.79 -17.20
C GLY A 19 -4.08 0.31 -16.48
N ASN A 20 -4.96 -0.12 -15.56
CA ASN A 20 -5.63 0.77 -14.63
C ASN A 20 -5.02 0.56 -13.23
N PRO A 21 -4.17 1.48 -12.75
CA PRO A 21 -3.48 1.29 -11.48
C PRO A 21 -4.41 1.38 -10.27
N ASN A 22 -5.46 2.20 -10.37
CA ASN A 22 -6.46 2.39 -9.32
C ASN A 22 -7.76 2.97 -9.90
N GLY A 23 -8.69 2.08 -10.23
CA GLY A 23 -10.00 2.49 -10.75
C GLY A 23 -10.85 3.24 -9.72
N ASP A 24 -11.68 4.15 -10.22
CA ASP A 24 -12.63 4.91 -9.44
C ASP A 24 -14.03 4.30 -9.53
N PRO A 25 -14.59 3.70 -8.46
CA PRO A 25 -15.92 3.12 -8.49
C PRO A 25 -17.02 4.15 -8.80
N ASP A 26 -16.82 5.42 -8.40
CA ASP A 26 -17.79 6.49 -8.65
C ASP A 26 -17.75 7.02 -10.09
N ALA A 27 -16.67 6.74 -10.82
CA ALA A 27 -16.45 7.13 -12.21
C ALA A 27 -16.42 5.91 -13.17
N GLY A 28 -17.25 4.89 -12.93
CA GLY A 28 -17.32 3.72 -13.80
C GLY A 28 -16.02 2.92 -13.88
N ASN A 29 -15.21 2.93 -12.82
CA ASN A 29 -13.92 2.28 -12.73
C ASN A 29 -12.85 2.83 -13.68
N LEU A 30 -12.98 4.08 -14.13
CA LEU A 30 -11.91 4.78 -14.86
C LEU A 30 -10.68 4.98 -13.95
N PRO A 31 -9.46 5.08 -14.51
CA PRO A 31 -8.30 5.50 -13.75
C PRO A 31 -8.55 6.83 -13.03
N ARG A 32 -8.17 6.91 -11.76
CA ARG A 32 -8.33 8.14 -10.96
C ARG A 32 -7.42 9.23 -11.48
N VAL A 33 -7.99 10.42 -11.66
CA VAL A 33 -7.26 11.62 -12.07
C VAL A 33 -7.66 12.82 -11.22
N ASP A 34 -6.70 13.70 -11.04
CA ASP A 34 -6.95 15.05 -10.53
C ASP A 34 -7.58 15.88 -11.65
N SER A 35 -8.81 16.33 -11.47
CA SER A 35 -9.60 17.00 -12.50
C SER A 35 -9.04 18.35 -12.96
N GLU A 36 -8.22 19.00 -12.13
CA GLU A 36 -7.62 20.29 -12.47
C GLU A 36 -6.31 20.13 -13.26
N THR A 37 -5.50 19.14 -12.89
CA THR A 37 -4.15 18.98 -13.44
C THR A 37 -4.05 17.85 -14.46
N GLY A 38 -5.03 16.94 -14.51
CA GLY A 38 -4.96 15.71 -15.29
C GLY A 38 -3.97 14.67 -14.75
N MET A 39 -3.34 14.93 -13.61
CA MET A 39 -2.41 13.98 -12.98
C MET A 39 -3.14 12.74 -12.50
N GLY A 40 -2.59 11.57 -12.82
CA GLY A 40 -3.11 10.30 -12.32
C GLY A 40 -2.92 10.16 -10.82
N LEU A 41 -3.88 9.49 -10.17
CA LEU A 41 -3.89 9.26 -8.73
C LEU A 41 -3.95 7.76 -8.41
N VAL A 42 -3.13 7.33 -7.45
CA VAL A 42 -3.24 6.02 -6.82
C VAL A 42 -3.31 6.23 -5.31
N THR A 43 -4.40 5.77 -4.70
CA THR A 43 -4.62 5.98 -3.27
C THR A 43 -3.64 5.15 -2.43
N ASP A 44 -3.30 5.65 -1.24
CA ASP A 44 -2.50 4.91 -0.27
C ASP A 44 -3.16 3.59 0.12
N ILE A 45 -4.49 3.54 0.17
CA ILE A 45 -5.27 2.32 0.45
C ILE A 45 -4.98 1.26 -0.62
N CYS A 46 -4.91 1.65 -1.91
CA CYS A 46 -4.58 0.75 -3.00
C CYS A 46 -3.16 0.17 -2.85
N LEU A 47 -2.17 1.01 -2.55
CA LEU A 47 -0.79 0.56 -2.32
C LEU A 47 -0.67 -0.33 -1.08
N LYS A 48 -1.27 0.09 0.04
CA LYS A 48 -1.29 -0.70 1.28
C LYS A 48 -1.96 -2.06 1.11
N ARG A 49 -3.01 -2.16 0.24
CA ARG A 49 -3.62 -3.45 -0.08
C ARG A 49 -2.64 -4.36 -0.80
N LYS A 50 -1.83 -3.85 -1.73
CA LYS A 50 -0.81 -4.65 -2.45
C LYS A 50 0.29 -5.15 -1.50
N VAL A 51 0.73 -4.30 -0.57
CA VAL A 51 1.65 -4.71 0.50
C VAL A 51 1.04 -5.83 1.34
N ARG A 52 -0.24 -5.71 1.78
CA ARG A 52 -0.94 -6.76 2.52
C ARG A 52 -1.01 -8.08 1.74
N ASN A 53 -1.33 -8.00 0.45
CA ASN A 53 -1.40 -9.16 -0.43
C ASN A 53 -0.04 -9.86 -0.53
N TYR A 54 1.04 -9.09 -0.69
CA TYR A 54 2.40 -9.63 -0.71
C TYR A 54 2.75 -10.33 0.60
N VAL A 55 2.55 -9.67 1.75
CA VAL A 55 2.87 -10.23 3.07
C VAL A 55 2.04 -11.49 3.34
N GLN A 56 0.76 -11.49 2.99
CA GLN A 56 -0.11 -12.66 3.15
C GLN A 56 0.40 -13.89 2.37
N ILE A 57 1.00 -13.68 1.20
CA ILE A 57 1.58 -14.75 0.38
C ILE A 57 2.97 -15.14 0.91
N ALA A 58 3.83 -14.16 1.18
CA ALA A 58 5.21 -14.39 1.60
C ALA A 58 5.33 -15.01 3.00
N LYS A 59 4.35 -14.72 3.89
CA LYS A 59 4.33 -15.13 5.30
C LYS A 59 3.19 -16.10 5.64
N ILE A 60 2.76 -16.88 4.67
CA ILE A 60 1.67 -17.84 4.85
C ILE A 60 1.97 -18.81 6.00
N GLY A 61 1.05 -18.92 6.96
CA GLY A 61 1.17 -19.81 8.12
C GLY A 61 1.96 -19.22 9.31
N GLU A 62 2.55 -18.03 9.19
CA GLU A 62 3.19 -17.33 10.30
C GLU A 62 2.15 -16.57 11.15
N THR A 63 1.96 -16.97 12.40
CA THR A 63 0.92 -16.40 13.29
C THR A 63 1.13 -14.93 13.63
N ASN A 64 2.37 -14.44 13.68
CA ASN A 64 2.69 -13.04 14.03
C ASN A 64 2.74 -12.10 12.82
N ASN A 65 2.59 -12.64 11.62
CA ASN A 65 2.56 -11.89 10.37
C ASN A 65 1.23 -12.06 9.61
N ASP A 66 0.17 -12.41 10.35
CA ASP A 66 -1.16 -12.47 9.76
C ASP A 66 -1.64 -11.07 9.34
N ILE A 67 -2.61 -11.03 8.43
CA ILE A 67 -3.23 -9.80 7.92
C ILE A 67 -4.66 -9.73 8.42
N LEU A 68 -5.03 -8.62 9.05
CA LEU A 68 -6.40 -8.39 9.51
C LEU A 68 -7.33 -8.03 8.34
N VAL A 69 -6.89 -7.10 7.48
CA VAL A 69 -7.68 -6.64 6.32
C VAL A 69 -7.32 -7.50 5.10
N LYS A 70 -7.87 -8.74 5.09
CA LYS A 70 -7.63 -9.73 4.03
C LYS A 70 -8.63 -9.59 2.88
N SER A 71 -8.17 -9.90 1.67
CA SER A 71 -9.05 -10.17 0.54
C SER A 71 -9.48 -11.64 0.53
N LYS A 72 -10.78 -11.90 0.36
CA LYS A 72 -11.31 -13.27 0.17
C LYS A 72 -10.67 -13.97 -1.03
N GLU A 73 -10.37 -13.23 -2.09
CA GLU A 73 -9.75 -13.74 -3.31
C GLU A 73 -8.39 -14.38 -3.06
N ILE A 74 -7.62 -13.85 -2.09
CA ILE A 74 -6.29 -14.36 -1.75
C ILE A 74 -6.37 -15.35 -0.59
N SER A 75 -7.18 -15.06 0.44
CA SER A 75 -7.28 -15.92 1.63
C SER A 75 -8.13 -17.17 1.43
N GLY A 76 -9.02 -17.17 0.43
CA GLY A 76 -10.06 -18.19 0.27
C GLY A 76 -11.12 -18.16 1.37
N GLN A 77 -11.03 -17.27 2.35
CA GLN A 77 -11.89 -17.21 3.52
C GLN A 77 -12.54 -15.84 3.70
N GLU A 78 -13.76 -15.81 4.20
CA GLU A 78 -14.42 -14.61 4.65
C GLU A 78 -13.93 -14.22 6.04
N VAL A 79 -13.35 -13.04 6.16
CA VAL A 79 -12.83 -12.52 7.43
C VAL A 79 -13.69 -11.36 7.90
N PHE A 80 -14.15 -11.47 9.13
CA PHE A 80 -14.90 -10.41 9.82
C PHE A 80 -14.03 -9.79 10.91
N ILE A 81 -13.68 -8.52 10.78
CA ILE A 81 -12.78 -7.81 11.72
C ILE A 81 -13.22 -8.00 13.19
N ASN A 82 -14.51 -7.83 13.49
CA ASN A 82 -15.03 -8.07 14.85
C ASN A 82 -14.94 -9.55 15.26
N GLY A 83 -14.97 -10.48 14.33
CA GLY A 83 -14.75 -11.91 14.57
C GLY A 83 -13.31 -12.18 14.99
N GLU A 84 -12.34 -11.60 14.25
CA GLU A 84 -10.92 -11.72 14.59
C GLU A 84 -10.59 -11.06 15.94
N ILE A 85 -11.19 -9.90 16.25
CA ILE A 85 -11.02 -9.26 17.56
C ILE A 85 -11.53 -10.18 18.68
N ARG A 86 -12.72 -10.78 18.55
CA ARG A 86 -13.23 -11.72 19.57
C ARG A 86 -12.37 -12.97 19.69
N LYS A 87 -11.92 -13.51 18.56
CA LYS A 87 -11.04 -14.67 18.53
C LYS A 87 -9.72 -14.38 19.25
N MET A 88 -9.12 -13.21 19.00
CA MET A 88 -7.91 -12.76 19.69
C MET A 88 -8.15 -12.62 21.21
N TYR A 89 -9.26 -11.99 21.65
CA TYR A 89 -9.59 -11.88 23.08
C TYR A 89 -9.72 -13.25 23.76
N LYS A 90 -10.34 -14.21 23.06
CA LYS A 90 -10.49 -15.57 23.57
C LYS A 90 -9.15 -16.32 23.64
N GLU A 91 -8.36 -16.27 22.57
CA GLU A 91 -7.11 -17.03 22.46
C GLU A 91 -5.98 -16.45 23.31
N GLU A 92 -5.79 -15.12 23.33
CA GLU A 92 -4.65 -14.46 23.98
C GLU A 92 -4.99 -13.98 25.42
N LEU A 93 -6.23 -13.62 25.70
CA LEU A 93 -6.63 -13.01 26.97
C LEU A 93 -7.67 -13.83 27.75
N GLY A 94 -8.10 -14.99 27.24
CA GLY A 94 -9.05 -15.87 27.90
C GLY A 94 -10.47 -15.31 28.03
N LEU A 95 -10.79 -14.23 27.31
CA LEU A 95 -12.08 -13.55 27.38
C LEU A 95 -12.98 -13.93 26.19
N ASP A 96 -14.08 -14.65 26.48
CA ASP A 96 -15.04 -15.09 25.45
C ASP A 96 -16.17 -14.07 25.28
N LEU A 97 -15.96 -13.09 24.37
CA LEU A 97 -16.95 -12.05 24.05
C LEU A 97 -18.02 -12.56 23.10
N LYS A 98 -19.29 -12.26 23.42
CA LYS A 98 -20.43 -12.54 22.53
C LYS A 98 -20.47 -11.55 21.35
N VAL A 99 -21.26 -11.89 20.33
CA VAL A 99 -21.52 -10.99 19.21
C VAL A 99 -22.16 -9.70 19.71
N LYS A 100 -21.60 -8.54 19.28
CA LYS A 100 -21.97 -7.18 19.72
C LYS A 100 -21.58 -6.82 21.18
N GLU A 101 -20.93 -7.70 21.91
CA GLU A 101 -20.37 -7.39 23.23
C GLU A 101 -19.06 -6.62 23.09
N LYS A 102 -18.90 -5.58 23.90
CA LYS A 102 -17.68 -4.78 23.97
C LYS A 102 -16.76 -5.31 25.05
N ALA A 103 -15.46 -5.29 24.78
CA ALA A 103 -14.47 -5.57 25.80
C ALA A 103 -14.54 -4.55 26.95
N PRO A 104 -14.34 -4.97 28.21
CA PRO A 104 -14.17 -4.08 29.35
C PRO A 104 -13.07 -3.06 29.12
N ALA A 105 -13.24 -1.83 29.63
CA ALA A 105 -12.34 -0.71 29.34
C ALA A 105 -10.89 -0.95 29.83
N ASP A 106 -10.72 -1.67 30.92
CA ASP A 106 -9.44 -2.01 31.55
C ASP A 106 -8.58 -2.96 30.71
N ILE A 107 -9.19 -3.79 29.84
CA ILE A 107 -8.47 -4.76 29.00
C ILE A 107 -8.32 -4.31 27.55
N VAL A 108 -8.90 -3.19 27.12
CA VAL A 108 -8.78 -2.68 25.74
C VAL A 108 -7.32 -2.45 25.33
N THR A 109 -6.47 -1.99 26.26
CA THR A 109 -5.05 -1.78 25.98
C THR A 109 -4.34 -3.12 25.68
N ALA A 110 -4.57 -4.15 26.50
CA ALA A 110 -4.02 -5.47 26.26
C ALA A 110 -4.53 -6.09 24.95
N GLY A 111 -5.83 -5.88 24.65
CA GLY A 111 -6.42 -6.27 23.38
C GLY A 111 -5.74 -5.60 22.17
N ARG A 112 -5.46 -4.30 22.27
CA ARG A 112 -4.73 -3.56 21.22
C ARG A 112 -3.32 -4.09 21.01
N GLU A 113 -2.59 -4.38 22.09
CA GLU A 113 -1.24 -4.94 22.02
C GLU A 113 -1.23 -6.33 21.38
N ALA A 114 -2.20 -7.18 21.75
CA ALA A 114 -2.34 -8.51 21.15
C ALA A 114 -2.69 -8.43 19.65
N MET A 115 -3.55 -7.47 19.24
CA MET A 115 -3.83 -7.23 17.81
C MET A 115 -2.58 -6.79 17.04
N CYS A 116 -1.77 -5.88 17.61
CA CYS A 116 -0.52 -5.45 17.00
C CYS A 116 0.48 -6.62 16.88
N LYS A 117 0.59 -7.46 17.91
CA LYS A 117 1.49 -8.63 17.91
C LYS A 117 1.10 -9.63 16.82
N ARG A 118 -0.19 -9.92 16.66
CA ARG A 118 -0.69 -10.91 15.70
C ARG A 118 -0.70 -10.41 14.27
N PHE A 119 -1.18 -9.17 14.03
CA PHE A 119 -1.44 -8.67 12.71
C PHE A 119 -0.38 -7.68 12.23
N TYR A 120 0.35 -8.07 11.20
CA TYR A 120 1.36 -7.23 10.55
C TYR A 120 0.80 -5.88 10.10
N ASP A 121 -0.35 -5.89 9.41
CA ASP A 121 -0.94 -4.67 8.87
C ASP A 121 -1.49 -3.72 9.94
N VAL A 122 -1.86 -4.23 11.11
CA VAL A 122 -2.28 -3.41 12.26
C VAL A 122 -1.09 -2.65 12.83
N ARG A 123 0.04 -3.31 13.11
CA ARG A 123 1.22 -2.62 13.65
C ARG A 123 1.91 -1.73 12.62
N THR A 124 1.80 -2.07 11.32
CA THR A 124 2.43 -1.32 10.22
C THR A 124 1.62 -0.09 9.84
N PHE A 125 0.33 -0.25 9.49
CA PHE A 125 -0.51 0.82 8.93
C PHE A 125 -1.51 1.41 9.91
N GLY A 126 -1.77 0.70 11.00
CA GLY A 126 -2.80 1.04 11.96
C GLY A 126 -4.19 0.53 11.60
N ALA A 127 -5.10 0.59 12.57
CA ALA A 127 -6.48 0.20 12.42
C ALA A 127 -7.39 0.90 13.44
N VAL A 128 -8.65 1.13 13.04
CA VAL A 128 -9.72 1.57 13.93
C VAL A 128 -10.46 0.33 14.40
N LEU A 129 -10.15 -0.14 15.62
CA LEU A 129 -10.71 -1.35 16.24
C LEU A 129 -11.71 -1.02 17.36
N SER A 130 -12.12 0.24 17.48
CA SER A 130 -13.02 0.74 18.54
C SER A 130 -14.50 0.44 18.29
N THR A 131 -14.85 -0.07 17.11
CA THR A 131 -16.21 -0.49 16.77
C THR A 131 -16.45 -1.95 17.14
N GLY A 132 -17.70 -2.32 17.49
CA GLY A 132 -18.02 -3.71 17.85
C GLY A 132 -17.36 -4.14 19.15
N SER A 133 -16.51 -5.18 19.11
CA SER A 133 -15.89 -5.78 20.30
C SER A 133 -14.79 -4.92 20.94
N ASN A 134 -14.39 -3.84 20.32
CA ASN A 134 -13.48 -2.80 20.82
C ASN A 134 -12.10 -3.30 21.30
N ALA A 135 -11.10 -3.15 20.44
CA ALA A 135 -9.68 -3.25 20.79
C ALA A 135 -8.94 -1.91 20.59
N GLY A 136 -9.65 -0.78 20.74
CA GLY A 136 -9.11 0.58 20.67
C GLY A 136 -8.80 1.07 19.27
N GLN A 137 -7.78 1.93 19.16
CA GLN A 137 -7.26 2.48 17.91
C GLN A 137 -5.75 2.31 17.87
N VAL A 138 -5.23 1.97 16.71
CA VAL A 138 -3.80 1.86 16.44
C VAL A 138 -3.43 2.86 15.37
N ARG A 139 -2.44 3.70 15.64
CA ARG A 139 -1.76 4.49 14.64
C ARG A 139 -0.49 3.75 14.24
N GLY A 140 -0.45 3.25 13.01
CA GLY A 140 0.65 2.42 12.52
C GLY A 140 1.96 3.20 12.32
N ALA A 141 3.06 2.47 12.35
CA ALA A 141 4.41 3.01 12.21
C ALA A 141 4.66 3.62 10.82
N VAL A 142 4.01 3.08 9.78
CA VAL A 142 4.19 3.45 8.37
C VAL A 142 2.99 4.25 7.86
N GLN A 143 3.27 5.42 7.31
CA GLN A 143 2.27 6.25 6.63
C GLN A 143 2.73 6.50 5.18
N MET A 144 1.79 6.51 4.25
CA MET A 144 2.02 6.75 2.83
C MET A 144 1.08 7.83 2.33
N THR A 145 1.55 8.65 1.39
CA THR A 145 0.69 9.59 0.65
C THR A 145 -0.04 8.88 -0.49
N PHE A 146 -0.99 9.54 -1.12
CA PHE A 146 -1.41 9.16 -2.45
C PHE A 146 -0.21 9.24 -3.40
N ALA A 147 -0.11 8.30 -4.32
CA ALA A 147 0.81 8.46 -5.44
C ALA A 147 0.17 9.34 -6.51
N ARG A 148 0.99 10.22 -7.08
CA ARG A 148 0.61 11.09 -8.21
C ARG A 148 1.50 10.80 -9.40
N SER A 149 0.95 10.85 -10.60
CA SER A 149 1.78 10.73 -11.81
C SER A 149 2.67 11.96 -11.98
N ILE A 150 3.83 11.77 -12.61
CA ILE A 150 4.79 12.85 -12.90
C ILE A 150 4.26 13.78 -14.00
N ASP A 151 3.56 13.21 -14.97
CA ASP A 151 2.88 13.94 -16.06
C ASP A 151 1.38 13.67 -16.04
N PRO A 152 0.55 14.54 -16.65
CA PRO A 152 -0.85 14.24 -16.90
C PRO A 152 -1.01 12.92 -17.65
N ILE A 153 -1.95 12.10 -17.20
CA ILE A 153 -2.24 10.83 -17.86
C ILE A 153 -3.40 10.98 -18.87
N ILE A 154 -3.37 10.13 -19.88
CA ILE A 154 -4.47 9.99 -20.83
C ILE A 154 -5.12 8.63 -20.58
N THR A 155 -6.44 8.62 -20.37
CA THR A 155 -7.21 7.39 -20.29
C THR A 155 -7.63 6.93 -21.68
N ALA A 156 -7.26 5.71 -22.07
CA ALA A 156 -7.74 5.05 -23.27
C ALA A 156 -8.88 4.09 -22.92
N GLU A 157 -10.00 4.21 -23.62
CA GLU A 157 -11.12 3.28 -23.47
C GLU A 157 -11.13 2.28 -24.64
N HIS A 158 -11.28 0.99 -24.29
CA HIS A 158 -11.30 -0.11 -25.23
C HIS A 158 -12.66 -0.81 -25.16
N ALA A 159 -13.34 -0.95 -26.30
CA ALA A 159 -14.51 -1.79 -26.41
C ALA A 159 -14.10 -3.27 -26.45
N LEU A 160 -14.78 -4.08 -25.68
CA LEU A 160 -14.57 -5.52 -25.62
C LEU A 160 -15.89 -6.21 -26.00
N THR A 161 -15.82 -7.25 -26.82
CA THR A 161 -17.01 -8.00 -27.22
C THR A 161 -17.10 -9.29 -26.43
N VAL A 162 -18.26 -9.55 -25.82
CA VAL A 162 -18.56 -10.80 -25.12
C VAL A 162 -18.78 -11.88 -26.17
N CYS A 163 -17.98 -12.94 -26.14
CA CYS A 163 -18.03 -14.05 -27.11
C CYS A 163 -18.74 -15.32 -26.58
N ALA A 164 -19.10 -15.37 -25.28
CA ALA A 164 -19.74 -16.53 -24.67
C ALA A 164 -20.99 -16.13 -23.88
N ALA A 165 -22.07 -16.87 -24.04
CA ALA A 165 -23.27 -16.72 -23.22
C ALA A 165 -22.99 -17.22 -21.78
N ARG A 166 -23.64 -16.60 -20.79
CA ARG A 166 -23.48 -16.91 -19.35
C ARG A 166 -24.64 -17.67 -18.77
N ASP A 167 -25.81 -17.51 -19.34
CA ASP A 167 -27.08 -17.92 -18.75
C ASP A 167 -27.85 -18.79 -19.76
N GLU A 168 -28.09 -20.06 -19.40
CA GLU A 168 -28.77 -21.04 -20.24
C GLU A 168 -30.28 -20.74 -20.37
N GLU A 169 -30.85 -19.96 -19.43
CA GLU A 169 -32.26 -19.57 -19.45
C GLU A 169 -32.56 -18.42 -20.42
N LYS A 170 -31.50 -17.75 -20.94
CA LYS A 170 -31.62 -16.64 -21.91
C LYS A 170 -31.15 -17.07 -23.28
N SER A 171 -31.70 -16.40 -24.30
CA SER A 171 -31.25 -16.62 -25.67
C SER A 171 -29.76 -16.37 -25.81
N TYR A 172 -29.06 -17.27 -26.48
CA TYR A 172 -27.62 -17.16 -26.77
C TYR A 172 -27.30 -15.84 -27.47
N ASP A 173 -28.06 -15.50 -28.52
CA ASP A 173 -27.86 -14.31 -29.34
C ASP A 173 -28.08 -13.00 -28.58
N SER A 174 -28.86 -13.01 -27.48
CA SER A 174 -29.03 -11.83 -26.61
C SER A 174 -27.87 -11.58 -25.65
N GLN A 175 -26.97 -12.54 -25.50
CA GLN A 175 -25.86 -12.49 -24.53
C GLN A 175 -24.50 -12.31 -25.20
N VAL A 176 -24.34 -12.70 -26.46
CA VAL A 176 -23.11 -12.54 -27.25
C VAL A 176 -23.17 -11.26 -28.08
N GLY A 177 -22.00 -10.71 -28.38
CA GLY A 177 -21.93 -9.43 -29.09
C GLY A 177 -22.14 -8.19 -28.21
N ILE A 178 -22.49 -8.37 -26.93
CA ILE A 178 -22.58 -7.26 -25.97
C ILE A 178 -21.20 -6.65 -25.77
N GLN A 179 -21.15 -5.31 -25.84
CA GLN A 179 -19.90 -4.58 -25.63
C GLN A 179 -19.65 -4.31 -24.14
N GLY A 180 -18.51 -4.80 -23.64
CA GLY A 180 -17.90 -4.34 -22.41
C GLY A 180 -16.93 -3.19 -22.67
N ARG A 181 -16.50 -2.50 -21.62
CA ARG A 181 -15.48 -1.44 -21.71
C ARG A 181 -14.33 -1.75 -20.76
N LYS A 182 -13.11 -1.46 -21.19
CA LYS A 182 -11.90 -1.50 -20.37
C LYS A 182 -11.19 -0.15 -20.53
N ALA A 183 -10.90 0.50 -19.43
CA ALA A 183 -10.13 1.73 -19.43
C ALA A 183 -8.70 1.46 -18.95
N THR A 184 -7.72 2.01 -19.66
CA THR A 184 -6.30 1.86 -19.32
C THR A 184 -5.57 3.21 -19.42
N VAL A 185 -4.47 3.32 -18.68
CA VAL A 185 -3.43 4.32 -18.88
C VAL A 185 -2.39 3.70 -19.81
N PRO A 186 -2.12 4.25 -21.00
CA PRO A 186 -1.11 3.72 -21.91
C PRO A 186 0.28 3.68 -21.26
N TYR A 187 0.65 4.77 -20.57
CA TYR A 187 1.82 4.83 -19.71
C TYR A 187 1.66 5.92 -18.67
N GLY A 188 2.18 5.69 -17.45
CA GLY A 188 2.27 6.69 -16.39
C GLY A 188 3.31 6.29 -15.34
N LEU A 189 4.23 7.23 -15.04
CA LEU A 189 5.17 7.12 -13.91
C LEU A 189 4.57 7.83 -12.71
N TYR A 190 4.50 7.14 -11.56
CA TYR A 190 3.89 7.63 -10.32
C TYR A 190 4.94 7.75 -9.22
N VAL A 191 4.80 8.78 -8.40
CA VAL A 191 5.59 9.00 -7.19
C VAL A 191 4.70 8.97 -5.95
N CYS A 192 5.12 8.20 -4.94
CA CYS A 192 4.52 8.12 -3.60
C CYS A 192 5.59 8.48 -2.58
N HIS A 193 5.20 9.21 -1.54
CA HIS A 193 6.06 9.49 -0.40
C HIS A 193 5.60 8.70 0.82
N GLY A 194 6.54 8.28 1.64
CA GLY A 194 6.22 7.55 2.87
C GLY A 194 7.08 7.97 4.04
N PHE A 195 6.55 7.68 5.22
CA PHE A 195 7.11 8.09 6.51
C PHE A 195 7.04 6.90 7.47
N ILE A 196 8.14 6.62 8.16
CA ILE A 196 8.22 5.56 9.14
C ILE A 196 8.70 6.15 10.45
N SER A 197 7.83 6.09 11.46
CA SER A 197 8.06 6.70 12.76
C SER A 197 8.56 5.68 13.77
N ALA A 198 9.79 5.84 14.26
CA ALA A 198 10.34 5.02 15.33
C ALA A 198 9.51 5.12 16.62
N ASN A 199 8.95 6.29 16.92
CA ASN A 199 8.09 6.46 18.09
C ASN A 199 6.79 5.66 17.99
N LEU A 200 6.15 5.63 16.80
CA LEU A 200 4.96 4.80 16.57
C LEU A 200 5.33 3.31 16.49
N ALA A 201 6.48 2.98 15.92
CA ALA A 201 7.00 1.62 15.89
C ALA A 201 7.14 1.04 17.30
N LYS A 202 7.71 1.81 18.23
CA LYS A 202 7.79 1.42 19.64
C LYS A 202 6.42 1.16 20.29
N GLN A 203 5.37 1.93 19.89
CA GLN A 203 4.02 1.78 20.44
C GLN A 203 3.29 0.56 19.86
N THR A 204 3.59 0.19 18.61
CA THR A 204 2.88 -0.88 17.90
C THR A 204 3.64 -2.20 17.89
N GLY A 205 4.92 -2.20 18.28
CA GLY A 205 5.80 -3.35 18.18
C GLY A 205 6.31 -3.60 16.75
N PHE A 206 6.26 -2.60 15.87
CA PHE A 206 6.82 -2.68 14.52
C PHE A 206 8.35 -2.72 14.61
N SER A 207 8.94 -3.78 14.10
CA SER A 207 10.38 -4.11 14.27
C SER A 207 11.22 -3.79 13.02
N GLU A 208 12.54 -4.00 13.13
CA GLU A 208 13.45 -3.90 11.98
C GLU A 208 13.13 -4.99 10.93
N GLU A 209 12.76 -6.20 11.36
CA GLU A 209 12.35 -7.28 10.45
C GLU A 209 11.03 -6.95 9.72
N ASP A 210 10.12 -6.24 10.39
CA ASP A 210 8.90 -5.73 9.76
C ASP A 210 9.21 -4.65 8.72
N LEU A 211 10.21 -3.80 8.97
CA LEU A 211 10.68 -2.79 8.04
C LEU A 211 11.27 -3.43 6.78
N GLU A 212 12.13 -4.43 6.95
CA GLU A 212 12.70 -5.19 5.82
C GLU A 212 11.60 -5.83 4.98
N LEU A 213 10.62 -6.49 5.63
CA LEU A 213 9.46 -7.08 4.96
C LEU A 213 8.62 -6.04 4.23
N PHE A 214 8.48 -4.83 4.78
CA PHE A 214 7.79 -3.73 4.14
C PHE A 214 8.50 -3.27 2.86
N PHE A 215 9.81 -3.08 2.91
CA PHE A 215 10.59 -2.71 1.73
C PHE A 215 10.61 -3.83 0.68
N ASP A 216 10.69 -5.08 1.09
CA ASP A 216 10.57 -6.22 0.18
C ASP A 216 9.19 -6.28 -0.48
N ALA A 217 8.14 -5.95 0.26
CA ALA A 217 6.80 -5.83 -0.31
C ALA A 217 6.75 -4.71 -1.37
N LEU A 218 7.31 -3.52 -1.11
CA LEU A 218 7.34 -2.44 -2.10
C LEU A 218 8.11 -2.81 -3.38
N LYS A 219 9.20 -3.58 -3.24
CA LYS A 219 9.98 -4.07 -4.39
C LYS A 219 9.22 -5.07 -5.26
N ASN A 220 8.43 -5.97 -4.65
CA ASN A 220 7.92 -7.16 -5.31
C ASN A 220 6.38 -7.24 -5.42
N MET A 221 5.63 -6.34 -4.78
CA MET A 221 4.16 -6.45 -4.67
C MET A 221 3.43 -6.45 -6.02
N PHE A 222 3.97 -5.78 -7.04
CA PHE A 222 3.36 -5.75 -8.36
C PHE A 222 3.52 -7.07 -9.11
N ASP A 223 4.55 -7.85 -8.82
CA ASP A 223 4.81 -9.12 -9.46
C ASP A 223 3.86 -10.23 -8.98
N VAL A 224 3.44 -10.16 -7.73
CA VAL A 224 2.49 -11.13 -7.16
C VAL A 224 1.02 -10.71 -7.29
N ASP A 225 0.75 -9.41 -7.52
CA ASP A 225 -0.60 -8.84 -7.62
C ASP A 225 -1.00 -8.57 -9.08
N ARG A 226 -0.71 -9.50 -9.99
CA ARG A 226 -1.04 -9.39 -11.42
C ARG A 226 -2.53 -9.56 -11.68
N SER A 227 -3.07 -8.74 -12.58
CA SER A 227 -4.41 -8.93 -13.13
C SER A 227 -4.54 -8.28 -14.50
N ALA A 228 -5.48 -8.76 -15.31
CA ALA A 228 -5.73 -8.21 -16.65
C ALA A 228 -6.10 -6.71 -16.64
N ALA A 229 -6.73 -6.22 -15.56
CA ALA A 229 -7.08 -4.81 -15.42
C ALA A 229 -5.88 -3.92 -15.13
N ARG A 230 -4.87 -4.44 -14.42
CA ARG A 230 -3.71 -3.66 -13.96
C ARG A 230 -2.62 -3.48 -15.02
N GLY A 231 -2.68 -4.23 -16.13
CA GLY A 231 -1.65 -4.19 -17.16
C GLY A 231 -0.28 -4.57 -16.61
N LEU A 232 0.77 -3.92 -17.09
CA LEU A 232 2.12 -4.05 -16.56
C LEU A 232 2.38 -2.92 -15.56
N MET A 233 2.43 -3.27 -14.27
CA MET A 233 2.89 -2.38 -13.21
C MET A 233 4.23 -2.87 -12.68
N SER A 234 5.16 -1.94 -12.44
CA SER A 234 6.51 -2.28 -11.96
C SER A 234 7.03 -1.25 -10.97
N ALA A 235 7.72 -1.73 -9.93
CA ALA A 235 8.50 -0.89 -9.04
C ALA A 235 9.75 -0.41 -9.80
N GLN A 236 10.01 0.90 -9.81
CA GLN A 236 11.10 1.49 -10.60
C GLN A 236 12.22 2.03 -9.72
N LYS A 237 11.89 2.67 -8.60
CA LYS A 237 12.86 3.22 -7.64
C LYS A 237 12.27 3.23 -6.23
N LEU A 238 13.09 2.87 -5.26
CA LEU A 238 12.81 3.02 -3.83
C LEU A 238 14.02 3.71 -3.19
N ILE A 239 13.88 4.99 -2.89
CA ILE A 239 14.91 5.83 -2.30
C ILE A 239 14.54 6.07 -0.86
N VAL A 240 15.40 5.68 0.08
CA VAL A 240 15.16 5.72 1.51
C VAL A 240 16.12 6.68 2.17
N PHE A 241 15.60 7.58 3.00
CA PHE A 241 16.34 8.48 3.85
C PHE A 241 16.22 8.01 5.30
N LYS A 242 17.30 7.43 5.85
CA LYS A 242 17.40 6.99 7.24
C LYS A 242 17.97 8.10 8.08
N HIS A 243 17.31 8.43 9.17
CA HIS A 243 17.78 9.42 10.14
C HIS A 243 18.49 8.75 11.31
N ASP A 244 19.52 9.38 11.85
CA ASP A 244 20.19 8.91 13.09
C ASP A 244 19.32 9.13 14.34
N SER A 245 18.31 9.96 14.22
CA SER A 245 17.43 10.38 15.31
C SER A 245 16.03 9.79 15.21
N VAL A 246 15.40 9.51 16.35
CA VAL A 246 13.99 9.09 16.46
C VAL A 246 13.02 10.13 15.86
N LEU A 247 13.31 11.41 16.04
CA LEU A 247 12.48 12.51 15.52
C LEU A 247 12.87 12.95 14.12
N GLY A 248 14.04 12.55 13.65
CA GLY A 248 14.60 12.91 12.36
C GLY A 248 15.56 14.09 12.42
N ASN A 249 16.47 14.18 11.45
CA ASN A 249 17.53 15.18 11.32
C ASN A 249 17.21 16.24 10.28
N ALA A 250 16.17 16.01 9.46
CA ALA A 250 15.73 16.93 8.40
C ALA A 250 14.21 16.88 8.19
N PRO A 251 13.60 17.95 7.65
CA PRO A 251 12.21 17.93 7.20
C PRO A 251 12.07 17.00 5.97
N ALA A 252 11.08 16.09 5.99
CA ALA A 252 10.86 15.11 4.93
C ALA A 252 10.68 15.74 3.54
N ASN A 253 9.89 16.83 3.43
CA ASN A 253 9.67 17.52 2.16
C ASN A 253 10.98 18.02 1.55
N LYS A 254 11.95 18.42 2.36
CA LYS A 254 13.26 18.88 1.88
C LYS A 254 14.13 17.73 1.38
N LEU A 255 14.01 16.55 1.98
CA LEU A 255 14.67 15.35 1.49
C LEU A 255 14.06 14.88 0.16
N PHE A 256 12.72 14.91 0.05
CA PHE A 256 12.02 14.57 -1.19
C PHE A 256 12.37 15.53 -2.33
N ASP A 257 12.56 16.82 -2.01
CA ASP A 257 12.99 17.85 -2.98
C ASP A 257 14.41 17.58 -3.55
N LEU A 258 15.24 16.73 -2.93
CA LEU A 258 16.55 16.35 -3.45
C LEU A 258 16.45 15.34 -4.60
N VAL A 259 15.40 14.54 -4.63
CA VAL A 259 15.14 13.59 -5.72
C VAL A 259 14.53 14.37 -6.88
N LYS A 260 15.23 14.41 -8.02
CA LYS A 260 14.77 15.11 -9.22
C LYS A 260 14.32 14.13 -10.28
N ILE A 261 13.17 14.40 -10.87
CA ILE A 261 12.61 13.59 -11.95
C ILE A 261 12.37 14.52 -13.13
N LYS A 262 13.02 14.23 -14.24
CA LYS A 262 12.94 14.99 -15.48
C LYS A 262 12.56 14.08 -16.63
N LYS A 263 11.57 14.46 -17.42
CA LYS A 263 11.26 13.74 -18.66
C LYS A 263 12.20 14.17 -19.79
N ASN A 264 12.59 13.21 -20.60
CA ASN A 264 13.48 13.40 -21.74
C ASN A 264 12.75 13.45 -23.09
N THR A 265 11.43 13.22 -23.07
CA THR A 265 10.56 13.25 -24.27
C THR A 265 9.21 13.89 -23.93
N ASP A 266 8.54 14.44 -24.94
CA ASP A 266 7.20 15.06 -24.76
C ASP A 266 6.13 14.04 -24.39
N VAL A 267 6.24 12.80 -24.87
CA VAL A 267 5.25 11.74 -24.66
C VAL A 267 5.98 10.47 -24.15
N PRO A 268 6.25 10.38 -22.84
CA PRO A 268 6.90 9.21 -22.24
C PRO A 268 6.06 7.94 -22.41
N ARG A 269 6.73 6.81 -22.66
CA ARG A 269 6.12 5.48 -22.82
C ARG A 269 6.83 4.39 -22.03
N SER A 270 7.93 4.74 -21.36
CA SER A 270 8.72 3.85 -20.53
C SER A 270 9.43 4.61 -19.42
N PHE A 271 9.89 3.91 -18.39
CA PHE A 271 10.72 4.51 -17.34
C PHE A 271 12.03 5.10 -17.90
N GLY A 272 12.59 4.51 -18.96
CA GLY A 272 13.78 5.01 -19.66
C GLY A 272 13.62 6.40 -20.30
N ASP A 273 12.38 6.88 -20.44
CA ASP A 273 12.08 8.23 -20.95
C ASP A 273 12.19 9.31 -19.85
N TYR A 274 12.55 8.91 -18.63
CA TYR A 274 12.78 9.81 -17.49
C TYR A 274 14.23 9.68 -17.01
N GLU A 275 14.77 10.79 -16.56
CA GLU A 275 16.00 10.87 -15.79
C GLU A 275 15.66 11.09 -14.33
N VAL A 276 16.04 10.15 -13.47
CA VAL A 276 15.85 10.25 -12.03
C VAL A 276 17.20 10.47 -11.37
N THR A 277 17.40 11.64 -10.80
CA THR A 277 18.63 11.99 -10.07
C THR A 277 18.40 11.81 -8.57
N VAL A 278 19.17 10.91 -7.98
CA VAL A 278 19.21 10.66 -6.53
C VAL A 278 20.42 11.41 -5.96
N PRO A 279 20.28 12.15 -4.84
CA PRO A 279 21.44 12.85 -4.26
C PRO A 279 22.48 11.86 -3.77
N SER A 280 23.75 12.19 -3.91
CA SER A 280 24.83 11.42 -3.31
C SER A 280 24.86 11.59 -1.79
N GLN A 281 25.45 10.62 -1.06
CA GLN A 281 25.62 10.74 0.39
C GLN A 281 26.36 12.02 0.78
N GLU A 282 27.41 12.41 0.04
CA GLU A 282 28.17 13.64 0.31
C GLU A 282 27.33 14.91 0.18
N GLU A 283 26.37 14.95 -0.76
CA GLU A 283 25.44 16.08 -0.91
C GLU A 283 24.46 16.13 0.24
N VAL A 284 23.94 14.98 0.67
CA VAL A 284 23.03 14.87 1.82
C VAL A 284 23.76 15.29 3.11
N ASP A 285 24.96 14.80 3.37
CA ASP A 285 25.74 15.11 4.58
C ASP A 285 26.08 16.60 4.71
N LYS A 286 26.31 17.28 3.60
CA LYS A 286 26.58 18.73 3.59
C LYS A 286 25.39 19.58 4.02
N ILE A 287 24.16 19.11 3.71
CA ILE A 287 22.93 19.88 3.94
C ILE A 287 22.20 19.38 5.19
N TYR A 288 22.16 18.05 5.38
CA TYR A 288 21.42 17.37 6.43
C TYR A 288 22.26 16.31 7.13
N PRO A 289 23.23 16.71 7.98
CA PRO A 289 24.05 15.76 8.74
C PRO A 289 23.20 14.80 9.56
N GLY A 290 23.57 13.51 9.57
CA GLY A 290 22.81 12.48 10.26
C GLY A 290 21.64 11.90 9.47
N VAL A 291 21.59 12.14 8.15
CA VAL A 291 20.68 11.47 7.21
C VAL A 291 21.50 10.62 6.25
N THR A 292 21.21 9.33 6.19
CA THR A 292 21.77 8.41 5.20
C THR A 292 20.78 8.20 4.07
N VAL A 293 21.25 8.26 2.81
CA VAL A 293 20.44 7.95 1.63
C VAL A 293 20.80 6.60 1.07
N GLU A 294 19.80 5.78 0.81
CA GLU A 294 19.94 4.44 0.23
C GLU A 294 18.98 4.27 -0.95
N GLU A 295 19.48 3.72 -2.03
CA GLU A 295 18.67 3.32 -3.19
C GLU A 295 18.49 1.81 -3.14
N LEU A 296 17.25 1.34 -2.91
CA LEU A 296 16.94 -0.08 -2.75
C LEU A 296 16.47 -0.76 -4.04
N ILE A 297 16.09 0.04 -5.06
CA ILE A 297 15.81 -0.35 -6.45
C ILE A 297 16.47 0.67 -7.35
#